data_e0abaff2128d42fee0a7f98e960f86e4
#
_entry.id   e0abaff2128d42fee0a7f98e960f86e4
#
_cell.length_a   1.000
_cell.length_b   1.000
_cell.length_c   1.000
_cell.angle_alpha   90.00
_cell.angle_beta   90.00
_cell.angle_gamma   90.00
#
_symmetry.space_group_name_H-M   'P 1'
#
loop_
_entity.id
_entity.type
_entity.pdbx_description
1 polymer ?
#
loop_
_entity_poly.entity_id
_entity_poly.type
_entity_poly.pdbx_seq_one_letter_code
_entity_poly.pdbx_strand_id
1 'polypeptide(L)'
;MSVLQQEYAAPLTEEQRKLAAWGNASSTSNDYERSDYQGLPMHWDQFEKRSRYGWIIEYIRPLADGGKDEPNNLRARHWCESRECYEAALIIDP
;
A
#
# COMPACT_ATOMS: atom_id res chain seq x y z
N MET A 1 26.26 -5.59 -20.96
CA MET A 1 26.05 -6.96 -20.47
C MET A 1 24.72 -7.05 -19.80
N SER A 2 23.75 -7.46 -20.54
CA SER A 2 22.35 -7.48 -20.05
C SER A 2 22.16 -8.46 -18.88
N VAL A 3 22.85 -9.58 -18.90
CA VAL A 3 22.74 -10.58 -17.83
C VAL A 3 23.18 -10.00 -16.49
N LEU A 4 24.30 -9.30 -16.49
CA LEU A 4 24.81 -8.68 -15.28
C LEU A 4 23.86 -7.62 -14.75
N GLN A 5 23.24 -6.84 -15.66
CA GLN A 5 22.29 -5.82 -15.25
C GLN A 5 21.07 -6.43 -14.61
N GLN A 6 20.61 -7.58 -15.11
CA GLN A 6 19.47 -8.27 -14.51
C GLN A 6 19.80 -8.82 -13.13
N GLU A 7 21.02 -9.35 -12.97
CA GLU A 7 21.46 -9.88 -11.69
C GLU A 7 21.63 -8.79 -10.63
N TYR A 8 21.96 -7.59 -11.08
CA TYR A 8 22.21 -6.47 -10.19
C TYR A 8 21.10 -5.43 -10.24
N ALA A 9 19.89 -5.86 -10.59
CA ALA A 9 18.76 -4.96 -10.51
C ALA A 9 18.67 -4.41 -9.08
N ALA A 10 18.64 -3.11 -8.97
CA ALA A 10 18.57 -2.46 -7.66
C ALA A 10 17.27 -2.84 -6.96
N PRO A 11 17.30 -2.99 -5.63
CA PRO A 11 16.07 -3.19 -4.89
C PRO A 11 15.14 -2.00 -5.12
N LEU A 12 13.84 -2.23 -4.96
CA LEU A 12 12.87 -1.17 -5.10
C LEU A 12 13.17 -0.06 -4.09
N THR A 13 13.08 1.18 -4.53
CA THR A 13 13.16 2.31 -3.61
C THR A 13 11.84 2.42 -2.84
N GLU A 14 11.85 3.20 -1.77
CA GLU A 14 10.63 3.44 -1.02
C GLU A 14 9.56 4.07 -1.89
N GLU A 15 9.95 5.02 -2.74
CA GLU A 15 9.02 5.66 -3.67
C GLU A 15 8.44 4.65 -4.66
N GLN A 16 9.26 3.76 -5.17
CA GLN A 16 8.79 2.72 -6.09
C GLN A 16 7.81 1.77 -5.42
N ARG A 17 8.07 1.39 -4.16
CA ARG A 17 7.15 0.56 -3.40
C ARG A 17 5.83 1.24 -3.18
N LYS A 18 5.88 2.52 -2.83
CA LYS A 18 4.69 3.32 -2.59
C LYS A 18 3.82 3.40 -3.83
N LEU A 19 4.44 3.71 -4.97
CA LEU A 19 3.73 3.80 -6.24
C LEU A 19 3.14 2.46 -6.66
N ALA A 20 3.89 1.37 -6.50
CA ALA A 20 3.41 0.05 -6.87
C ALA A 20 2.23 -0.38 -6.00
N ALA A 21 2.35 -0.18 -4.70
CA ALA A 21 1.30 -0.55 -3.76
C ALA A 21 0.02 0.24 -4.03
N TRP A 22 0.17 1.55 -4.25
CA TRP A 22 -0.96 2.42 -4.56
C TRP A 22 -1.62 2.01 -5.88
N GLY A 23 -0.81 1.74 -6.89
CA GLY A 23 -1.30 1.32 -8.20
C GLY A 23 -2.08 0.01 -8.19
N ASN A 24 -1.80 -0.85 -7.21
CA ASN A 24 -2.49 -2.13 -7.07
C ASN A 24 -3.79 -2.02 -6.27
N ALA A 25 -4.06 -0.86 -5.68
CA ALA A 25 -5.31 -0.63 -4.95
C ALA A 25 -6.45 -0.34 -5.92
N SER A 26 -7.67 -0.47 -5.43
CA SER A 26 -8.86 -0.24 -6.26
C SER A 26 -9.04 1.24 -6.57
N SER A 27 -9.22 1.55 -7.85
CA SER A 27 -9.43 2.92 -8.31
C SER A 27 -10.77 3.46 -7.85
N THR A 28 -10.83 4.76 -7.65
CA THR A 28 -12.06 5.49 -7.42
C THR A 28 -12.20 6.57 -8.48
N SER A 29 -13.17 7.45 -8.33
CA SER A 29 -13.36 8.56 -9.25
C SER A 29 -12.28 9.65 -9.11
N ASN A 30 -11.50 9.60 -8.04
CA ASN A 30 -10.46 10.58 -7.77
C ASN A 30 -9.08 9.92 -7.81
N ASP A 31 -8.11 10.58 -8.42
CA ASP A 31 -6.76 10.04 -8.50
C ASP A 31 -6.07 9.97 -7.14
N TYR A 32 -6.44 10.85 -6.22
CA TYR A 32 -5.82 10.87 -4.89
C TYR A 32 -6.46 9.89 -3.91
N GLU A 33 -7.55 9.25 -4.30
CA GLU A 33 -8.25 8.31 -3.43
C GLU A 33 -8.30 6.94 -4.07
N ARG A 34 -8.00 5.92 -3.27
CA ARG A 34 -8.15 4.53 -3.68
C ARG A 34 -8.68 3.74 -2.49
N SER A 35 -9.27 2.59 -2.75
CA SER A 35 -9.76 1.72 -1.69
C SER A 35 -8.83 0.51 -1.56
N ASP A 36 -8.62 0.05 -0.32
CA ASP A 36 -7.87 -1.17 -0.11
C ASP A 36 -8.77 -2.40 -0.40
N TYR A 37 -8.19 -3.59 -0.22
CA TYR A 37 -8.93 -4.83 -0.54
C TYR A 37 -10.14 -5.05 0.39
N GLN A 38 -10.22 -4.33 1.49
CA GLN A 38 -11.37 -4.39 2.39
C GLN A 38 -12.40 -3.31 2.07
N GLY A 39 -12.14 -2.49 1.07
CA GLY A 39 -13.02 -1.38 0.71
C GLY A 39 -12.83 -0.14 1.56
N LEU A 40 -11.76 -0.05 2.34
CA LEU A 40 -11.51 1.12 3.17
C LEU A 40 -10.82 2.20 2.35
N PRO A 41 -11.29 3.45 2.42
CA PRO A 41 -10.74 4.52 1.59
C PRO A 41 -9.39 5.01 2.12
N MET A 42 -8.50 5.32 1.19
CA MET A 42 -7.16 5.83 1.48
C MET A 42 -6.91 7.05 0.60
N HIS A 43 -6.14 8.00 1.13
CA HIS A 43 -5.69 9.16 0.35
C HIS A 43 -4.18 9.11 0.17
N TRP A 44 -3.74 9.42 -1.03
CA TRP A 44 -2.33 9.35 -1.40
C TRP A 44 -1.41 10.08 -0.43
N ASP A 45 -1.81 11.28 0.03
CA ASP A 45 -1.00 12.12 0.90
C ASP A 45 -1.05 11.71 2.37
N GLN A 46 -1.77 10.65 2.70
CA GLN A 46 -1.90 10.16 4.07
C GLN A 46 -1.07 8.91 4.34
N PHE A 47 -0.03 8.72 3.55
CA PHE A 47 0.86 7.57 3.71
C PHE A 47 1.51 7.57 5.09
N GLU A 48 1.45 6.43 5.77
CA GLU A 48 2.01 6.19 7.10
C GLU A 48 1.43 7.09 8.19
N LYS A 49 0.25 7.65 7.97
CA LYS A 49 -0.43 8.46 8.97
C LYS A 49 -1.60 7.68 9.56
N ARG A 50 -1.84 7.88 10.84
CA ARG A 50 -2.99 7.29 11.52
C ARG A 50 -4.17 8.23 11.46
N SER A 51 -4.54 8.59 10.25
CA SER A 51 -5.66 9.46 9.97
C SER A 51 -6.79 8.65 9.37
N ARG A 52 -7.91 9.32 9.11
CA ARG A 52 -9.08 8.68 8.52
C ARG A 52 -8.75 7.96 7.22
N TYR A 53 -7.81 8.48 6.44
CA TYR A 53 -7.45 7.96 5.12
C TYR A 53 -6.01 7.49 5.06
N GLY A 54 -5.42 7.23 6.22
CA GLY A 54 -4.04 6.78 6.31
C GLY A 54 -3.83 5.37 5.80
N TRP A 55 -2.67 5.10 5.26
CA TRP A 55 -2.39 3.81 4.67
C TRP A 55 -0.92 3.43 4.79
N ILE A 56 -0.68 2.16 4.63
CA ILE A 56 0.65 1.58 4.67
C ILE A 56 0.82 0.62 3.50
N ILE A 57 2.06 0.23 3.25
CA ILE A 57 2.38 -0.79 2.26
C ILE A 57 2.47 -2.13 2.97
N GLU A 58 1.88 -3.16 2.37
CA GLU A 58 2.08 -4.51 2.88
C GLU A 58 2.40 -5.47 1.74
N TYR A 59 3.10 -6.54 2.07
CA TYR A 59 3.35 -7.61 1.11
C TYR A 59 2.13 -8.51 1.07
N ILE A 60 1.61 -8.79 -0.14
CA ILE A 60 0.47 -9.68 -0.32
C ILE A 60 0.83 -11.06 0.21
N ARG A 61 2.00 -11.56 -0.20
CA ARG A 61 2.59 -12.76 0.38
C ARG A 61 3.78 -12.32 1.23
N PRO A 62 3.74 -12.58 2.53
CA PRO A 62 4.82 -12.13 3.42
C PRO A 62 6.18 -12.66 2.99
N LEU A 63 7.22 -11.85 3.21
CA LEU A 63 8.59 -12.26 2.88
C LEU A 63 8.97 -13.54 3.63
N ALA A 64 8.51 -13.70 4.88
CA ALA A 64 8.78 -14.88 5.68
C ALA A 64 8.17 -16.13 5.05
N ASP A 65 7.14 -15.99 4.23
CA ASP A 65 6.45 -17.10 3.59
C ASP A 65 6.88 -17.26 2.12
N GLY A 66 8.00 -16.68 1.75
CA GLY A 66 8.54 -16.80 0.40
C GLY A 66 8.08 -15.72 -0.55
N GLY A 67 7.40 -14.69 -0.07
CA GLY A 67 7.05 -13.55 -0.89
C GLY A 67 8.29 -12.75 -1.27
N LYS A 68 8.20 -12.00 -2.34
CA LYS A 68 9.32 -11.21 -2.84
C LYS A 68 9.02 -9.74 -2.82
N ASP A 69 10.07 -8.92 -2.73
CA ASP A 69 9.97 -7.48 -2.79
C ASP A 69 9.85 -7.05 -4.25
N GLU A 70 8.68 -7.26 -4.81
CA GLU A 70 8.36 -7.00 -6.21
C GLU A 70 7.07 -6.19 -6.30
N PRO A 71 6.91 -5.37 -7.37
CA PRO A 71 5.72 -4.54 -7.50
C PRO A 71 4.39 -5.32 -7.41
N ASN A 72 4.33 -6.51 -7.98
CA ASN A 72 3.10 -7.30 -7.96
C ASN A 72 2.82 -7.98 -6.62
N ASN A 73 3.73 -7.89 -5.66
CA ASN A 73 3.53 -8.45 -4.32
C ASN A 73 3.29 -7.35 -3.27
N LEU A 74 3.06 -6.13 -3.71
CA LEU A 74 2.84 -5.00 -2.82
C LEU A 74 1.40 -4.52 -2.97
N ARG A 75 0.81 -4.12 -1.86
CA ARG A 75 -0.51 -3.48 -1.91
C ARG A 75 -0.60 -2.41 -0.83
N ALA A 76 -1.38 -1.38 -1.14
CA ALA A 76 -1.73 -0.37 -0.16
C ALA A 76 -2.84 -0.92 0.73
N ARG A 77 -2.73 -0.71 2.03
CA ARG A 77 -3.73 -1.12 3.00
C ARG A 77 -3.97 0.02 3.96
N HIS A 78 -5.23 0.26 4.30
CA HIS A 78 -5.55 1.23 5.34
C HIS A 78 -4.82 0.81 6.62
N TRP A 79 -4.35 1.79 7.40
CA TRP A 79 -3.63 1.46 8.64
C TRP A 79 -4.52 0.71 9.63
N CYS A 80 -5.84 0.92 9.56
CA CYS A 80 -6.79 0.12 10.31
C CYS A 80 -6.90 -1.28 9.68
N GLU A 81 -6.88 -2.30 10.52
CA GLU A 81 -6.92 -3.67 10.05
C GLU A 81 -8.33 -4.18 9.81
N SER A 82 -9.33 -3.43 10.25
CA SER A 82 -10.71 -3.84 10.15
C SER A 82 -11.62 -2.65 9.98
N ARG A 83 -12.83 -2.92 9.52
CA ARG A 83 -13.85 -1.89 9.42
C ARG A 83 -14.22 -1.32 10.78
N GLU A 84 -14.18 -2.16 11.82
CA GLU A 84 -14.45 -1.69 13.18
C GLU A 84 -13.43 -0.66 13.63
N CYS A 85 -12.17 -0.93 13.35
CA CYS A 85 -11.09 0.01 13.66
C CYS A 85 -11.30 1.32 12.89
N TYR A 86 -11.66 1.22 11.62
CA TYR A 86 -11.89 2.38 10.77
C TYR A 86 -13.03 3.25 11.31
N GLU A 87 -14.13 2.64 11.67
CA GLU A 87 -15.28 3.36 12.21
C GLU A 87 -14.96 4.02 13.55
N ALA A 88 -14.18 3.35 14.40
CA ALA A 88 -13.74 3.92 15.65
C ALA A 88 -12.84 5.13 15.43
N ALA A 89 -11.97 5.07 14.43
CA ALA A 89 -11.09 6.18 14.09
C ALA A 89 -11.85 7.41 13.61
N LEU A 90 -13.00 7.23 12.98
CA LEU A 90 -13.83 8.35 12.54
C LEU A 90 -14.33 9.19 13.71
N ILE A 91 -14.53 8.58 14.86
CA ILE A 91 -15.00 9.29 16.06
C ILE A 91 -13.88 10.11 16.67
N ILE A 92 -12.66 9.58 16.63
CA ILE A 92 -11.50 10.18 17.28
C ILE A 92 -10.85 11.24 16.39
N ASP A 93 -10.84 10.98 15.10
CA ASP A 93 -10.15 11.82 14.11
C ASP A 93 -11.09 12.12 12.95
N PRO A 94 -12.02 13.03 13.15
CA PRO A 94 -13.01 13.40 12.13
C PRO A 94 -12.41 14.09 10.90
#